data_c4920e9e101ce235bf90308ba50b226d
#
_entry.id   c4920e9e101ce235bf90308ba50b226d
#
_cell.length_a   1.000
_cell.length_b   1.000
_cell.length_c   1.000
_cell.angle_alpha   90.00
_cell.angle_beta   90.00
_cell.angle_gamma   90.00
#
_symmetry.space_group_name_H-M   'P 1'
#
loop_
_entity.id
_entity.type
_entity.pdbx_description
1 polymer ?
#
loop_
_entity_poly.entity_id
_entity_poly.type
_entity_poly.pdbx_seq_one_letter_code
_entity_poly.pdbx_strand_id
1 'polypeptide(L)' 'MWTAIVVLHLLVLDTKTGALLYEGTRAMPSYINSIEACRISGVEKAKTLAAKYRKTYPAASANVNCEWRRGTPADPA' A
#
# COMPACT_ATOMS: atom_id res chain seq x y z
N MET A 1 9.83 -18.69 -15.82
CA MET A 1 10.88 -18.06 -15.01
C MET A 1 10.25 -17.29 -13.85
N TRP A 2 10.72 -17.54 -12.66
CA TRP A 2 10.20 -16.89 -11.46
C TRP A 2 10.92 -15.57 -11.24
N THR A 3 10.16 -14.50 -11.14
CA THR A 3 10.69 -13.18 -10.83
C THR A 3 10.13 -12.72 -9.50
N ALA A 4 10.99 -12.22 -8.64
CA ALA A 4 10.54 -11.61 -7.40
C ALA A 4 10.00 -10.21 -7.72
N ILE A 5 8.85 -9.90 -7.18
CA ILE A 5 8.24 -8.58 -7.31
C ILE A 5 8.01 -8.02 -5.91
N VAL A 6 8.04 -6.70 -5.81
CA VAL A 6 7.69 -6.01 -4.57
C VAL A 6 6.20 -5.67 -4.64
N VAL A 7 5.47 -6.05 -3.62
CA VAL A 7 4.03 -5.78 -3.54
C VAL A 7 3.76 -4.78 -2.44
N LEU A 8 3.08 -3.71 -2.78
CA LEU A 8 2.64 -2.68 -1.84
C LEU A 8 1.24 -3.02 -1.35
N HIS A 9 1.11 -3.14 -0.03
CA HIS A 9 -0.18 -3.26 0.64
C HIS A 9 -0.49 -1.95 1.34
N LEU A 10 -1.67 -1.42 1.10
CA LEU A 10 -2.11 -0.17 1.68
C LEU A 10 -3.47 -0.36 2.35
N LEU A 11 -3.57 0.07 3.58
CA LEU A 11 -4.75 -0.13 4.41
C LEU A 11 -5.09 1.17 5.13
N VAL A 12 -6.36 1.57 5.07
CA VAL A 12 -6.85 2.71 5.83
C VAL A 12 -7.98 2.25 6.74
N LEU A 13 -7.82 2.50 8.02
CA LEU A 13 -8.78 2.11 9.04
C LEU A 13 -9.27 3.33 9.81
N ASP A 14 -10.53 3.29 10.23
CA ASP A 14 -11.02 4.16 11.27
C ASP A 14 -10.63 3.55 12.62
N THR A 15 -9.65 4.14 13.29
CA THR A 15 -9.13 3.59 14.55
C THR A 15 -10.14 3.67 15.68
N LYS A 16 -11.14 4.52 15.56
CA LYS A 16 -12.20 4.67 16.57
C LYS A 16 -13.18 3.50 16.53
N THR A 17 -13.58 3.06 15.34
CA THR A 17 -14.57 2.01 15.15
C THR A 17 -13.98 0.70 14.68
N GLY A 18 -12.74 0.71 14.21
CA GLY A 18 -12.10 -0.45 13.59
C GLY A 18 -12.57 -0.73 12.17
N ALA A 19 -13.37 0.14 11.59
CA ALA A 19 -13.91 -0.06 10.25
C ALA A 19 -12.80 0.06 9.19
N LEU A 20 -12.81 -0.85 8.22
CA LEU A 20 -11.90 -0.80 7.08
C LEU A 20 -12.46 0.19 6.06
N LEU A 21 -11.73 1.27 5.83
CA LEU A 21 -12.13 2.34 4.91
C LEU A 21 -11.56 2.16 3.51
N TYR A 22 -10.39 1.56 3.42
CA TYR A 22 -9.71 1.33 2.15
C TYR A 22 -8.73 0.17 2.28
N GLU A 23 -8.68 -0.66 1.27
CA GLU A 23 -7.69 -1.72 1.15
C GLU A 23 -7.24 -1.79 -0.30
N GLY A 24 -5.93 -1.77 -0.50
CA GLY A 24 -5.36 -1.86 -1.83
C GLY A 24 -4.06 -2.65 -1.82
N THR A 25 -3.86 -3.41 -2.89
CA THR A 25 -2.63 -4.16 -3.12
C THR A 25 -2.17 -3.89 -4.53
N ARG A 26 -0.89 -3.58 -4.70
CA ARG A 26 -0.36 -3.24 -6.01
C ARG A 26 1.04 -3.79 -6.19
N ALA A 27 1.30 -4.42 -7.32
CA ALA A 27 2.66 -4.78 -7.71
C ALA A 27 3.41 -3.51 -8.13
N MET A 28 4.61 -3.33 -7.60
CA MET A 28 5.42 -2.17 -7.93
C MET A 28 6.13 -2.38 -9.26
N PRO A 29 6.36 -1.32 -10.04
CA PRO A 29 7.12 -1.41 -11.28
C PRO A 29 8.52 -1.99 -11.06
N SER A 30 9.06 -2.63 -12.08
CA SER A 30 10.36 -3.29 -12.00
C SER A 30 11.53 -2.35 -11.68
N TYR A 31 11.39 -1.06 -11.93
CA TYR A 31 12.41 -0.09 -11.56
C TYR A 31 12.38 0.27 -10.06
N ILE A 32 11.33 -0.12 -9.35
CA ILE A 32 11.26 -0.02 -7.89
C ILE A 32 11.42 -1.44 -7.35
N ASN A 33 12.67 -1.87 -7.22
CA ASN A 33 12.97 -3.24 -6.81
C ASN A 33 13.51 -3.34 -5.39
N SER A 34 13.23 -2.36 -4.54
CA SER A 34 13.61 -2.43 -3.14
C SER A 34 12.40 -2.20 -2.24
N ILE A 35 12.41 -2.90 -1.11
CA ILE A 35 11.39 -2.74 -0.07
C ILE A 35 11.37 -1.29 0.44
N GLU A 36 12.55 -0.69 0.59
CA GLU A 36 12.68 0.68 1.08
C GLU A 36 12.02 1.68 0.11
N ALA A 37 12.29 1.57 -1.18
CA ALA A 37 11.68 2.44 -2.19
C ALA A 37 10.16 2.26 -2.21
N CYS A 38 9.68 1.04 -2.07
CA CYS A 38 8.26 0.75 -1.97
C CYS A 38 7.62 1.43 -0.76
N ARG A 39 8.27 1.38 0.40
CA ARG A 39 7.77 2.03 1.61
C ARG A 39 7.67 3.53 1.46
N ILE A 40 8.70 4.15 0.88
CA ILE A 40 8.72 5.61 0.65
C ILE A 40 7.54 6.01 -0.23
N SER A 41 7.38 5.34 -1.37
CA SER A 41 6.27 5.59 -2.29
C SER A 41 4.91 5.33 -1.62
N GLY A 42 4.81 4.24 -0.86
CA GLY A 42 3.58 3.85 -0.17
C GLY A 42 3.19 4.82 0.92
N VAL A 43 4.16 5.34 1.68
CA VAL A 43 3.90 6.32 2.74
C VAL A 43 3.31 7.60 2.17
N GLU A 44 3.79 8.07 1.02
CA GLU A 44 3.22 9.25 0.37
C GLU A 44 1.77 9.02 -0.04
N LYS A 45 1.48 7.87 -0.63
CA LYS A 45 0.10 7.50 -0.99
C LYS A 45 -0.78 7.36 0.25
N ALA A 46 -0.24 6.78 1.30
CA ALA A 46 -0.96 6.62 2.56
C ALA A 46 -1.34 7.97 3.17
N LYS A 47 -0.42 8.93 3.16
CA LYS A 47 -0.68 10.29 3.66
C LYS A 47 -1.82 10.96 2.88
N THR A 48 -1.80 10.83 1.56
CA THR A 48 -2.84 11.39 0.70
C THR A 48 -4.21 10.78 0.99
N LEU A 49 -4.26 9.45 1.09
CA LEU A 49 -5.50 8.74 1.39
C LEU A 49 -6.00 9.04 2.81
N ALA A 50 -5.12 9.05 3.79
CA ALA A 50 -5.50 9.36 5.16
C ALA A 50 -6.08 10.78 5.25
N ALA A 51 -5.46 11.75 4.60
CA ALA A 51 -5.97 13.12 4.57
C ALA A 51 -7.36 13.21 3.93
N LYS A 52 -7.56 12.44 2.86
CA LYS A 52 -8.87 12.38 2.18
C LYS A 52 -9.95 11.81 3.10
N TYR A 53 -9.67 10.69 3.77
CA TYR A 53 -10.65 10.04 4.63
C TYR A 53 -10.87 10.77 5.95
N ARG A 54 -9.88 11.49 6.45
CA ARG A 54 -10.02 12.27 7.70
C ARG A 54 -11.06 13.37 7.61
N LYS A 55 -11.43 13.78 6.44
CA LYS A 55 -12.52 14.76 6.25
C LYS A 55 -13.84 14.20 6.74
N THR A 56 -14.06 12.91 6.58
CA THR A 56 -15.27 12.21 7.02
C THR A 56 -15.06 11.41 8.29
N TYR A 57 -13.85 10.83 8.44
CA TYR A 57 -13.49 9.96 9.56
C TYR A 57 -12.25 10.53 10.26
N PRO A 58 -12.43 11.40 11.28
CA PRO A 58 -11.29 12.09 11.91
C PRO A 58 -10.23 11.14 12.48
N ALA A 59 -10.60 9.92 12.82
CA ALA A 59 -9.69 8.91 13.36
C ALA A 59 -9.09 7.98 12.29
N ALA A 60 -9.18 8.34 11.01
CA ALA A 60 -8.61 7.53 9.93
C ALA A 60 -7.10 7.46 10.03
N SER A 61 -6.57 6.24 9.93
CA SER A 61 -5.13 5.97 9.97
C SER A 61 -4.77 5.04 8.82
N ALA A 62 -3.65 5.32 8.17
CA ALA A 62 -3.16 4.53 7.05
C ALA A 62 -1.94 3.72 7.44
N ASN A 63 -1.89 2.48 6.99
CA ASN A 63 -0.76 1.59 7.17
C ASN A 63 -0.22 1.15 5.82
N VAL A 64 1.11 1.02 5.75
CA VAL A 64 1.82 0.60 4.54
C VAL A 64 2.65 -0.62 4.88
N ASN A 65 2.56 -1.63 4.04
CA ASN A 65 3.42 -2.80 4.14
C ASN A 65 3.91 -3.16 2.74
N CYS A 66 5.20 -3.46 2.63
CA CYS A 66 5.81 -3.91 1.38
C CYS A 66 6.43 -5.27 1.60
N GLU A 67 6.22 -6.19 0.67
CA GLU A 67 6.78 -7.53 0.76
C GLU A 67 7.29 -8.00 -0.59
N TRP A 68 8.26 -8.91 -0.56
CA TRP A 68 8.69 -9.64 -1.73
C TRP A 68 7.73 -10.80 -1.97
N ARG A 69 7.31 -10.93 -3.22
CA ARG A 69 6.44 -12.03 -3.62
C ARG A 69 6.94 -12.60 -4.94
N ARG A 70 6.86 -13.91 -5.08
CA ARG A 70 7.12 -14.56 -6.36
C ARG A 70 5.89 -14.39 -7.25
N GLY A 71 6.14 -14.06 -8.50
CA GLY A 71 5.08 -13.92 -9.45
C GLY A 71 5.62 -13.77 -10.86
N THR A 72 4.75 -13.81 -11.84
CA THR A 72 5.13 -13.52 -13.20
C THR A 72 5.15 -12.01 -13.41
N PRO A 73 6.14 -11.48 -14.15
CA PRO A 73 6.19 -10.04 -14.42
C PRO A 73 4.95 -9.51 -15.15
N ALA A 74 4.21 -10.40 -15.75
CA ALA A 74 3.02 -10.04 -16.53
C ALA A 74 1.75 -9.93 -15.70
N ASP A 75 1.81 -10.13 -14.40
CA ASP A 75 0.67 -10.01 -13.52
C ASP A 75 0.60 -8.61 -12.89
N PRO A 76 -0.09 -7.67 -13.52
CA PRO A 76 -0.28 -6.34 -12.96
C PRO A 76 -1.31 -6.43 -11.84
N ALA A 77 -0.91 -6.20 -10.67
CA ALA A 77 -1.88 -6.17 -9.58
C ALA A 77 -2.74 -4.91 -9.63
#